data_f938673e94e14cc798275cae082fe8cd
#
_entry.id   f938673e94e14cc798275cae082fe8cd
#
_cell.length_a   1.000
_cell.length_b   1.000
_cell.length_c   1.000
_cell.angle_alpha   90.00
_cell.angle_beta   90.00
_cell.angle_gamma   90.00
#
_symmetry.space_group_name_H-M   'P 1'
#
loop_
_entity.id
_entity.type
_entity.pdbx_description
1 polymer ?
#
loop_
_entity_poly.entity_id
_entity_poly.type
_entity_poly.pdbx_seq_one_letter_code
_entity_poly.pdbx_strand_id
1 'polypeptide(L)'
;MSYRIRFHPLVARDLDAITHWILDYAGPDAAAHKLAEIEAAIASLKTTPHKGSLRDEIAPGLRAIPAGRKAVIAFMVDDDQREVVIYAVTYGGAPSSTLYAG
;
A
#
# COMPACT_ATOMS: atom_id res chain seq x y z
N MET A 1 -5.91 -18.98 -9.53
CA MET A 1 -4.61 -18.54 -10.05
C MET A 1 -4.20 -17.27 -9.36
N SER A 2 -2.92 -17.10 -9.10
CA SER A 2 -2.46 -15.94 -8.34
C SER A 2 -1.89 -14.88 -9.27
N TYR A 3 -2.05 -13.63 -8.84
CA TYR A 3 -1.45 -12.47 -9.50
C TYR A 3 -0.08 -12.22 -8.92
N ARG A 4 0.81 -11.63 -9.72
CA ARG A 4 2.13 -11.20 -9.26
C ARG A 4 2.02 -9.82 -8.66
N ILE A 5 2.75 -9.59 -7.59
CA ILE A 5 2.83 -8.26 -6.96
C ILE A 5 4.08 -7.55 -7.46
N ARG A 6 3.89 -6.36 -7.98
CA ARG A 6 5.00 -5.49 -8.41
C ARG A 6 4.88 -4.15 -7.69
N PHE A 7 6.00 -3.57 -7.32
CA PHE A 7 6.04 -2.35 -6.55
C PHE A 7 6.55 -1.19 -7.39
N HIS A 8 5.83 -0.08 -7.33
CA HIS A 8 6.36 1.18 -7.85
C HIS A 8 7.61 1.54 -7.03
N PRO A 9 8.66 2.11 -7.68
CA PRO A 9 9.89 2.41 -6.97
C PRO A 9 9.76 3.28 -5.73
N LEU A 10 8.75 4.14 -5.67
CA LEU A 10 8.55 5.03 -4.52
C LEU A 10 7.91 4.34 -3.31
N VAL A 11 7.42 3.11 -3.45
CA VAL A 11 6.79 2.40 -2.33
C VAL A 11 7.79 2.10 -1.22
N ALA A 12 9.03 1.78 -1.56
CA ALA A 12 10.07 1.56 -0.56
C ALA A 12 10.28 2.80 0.31
N ARG A 13 10.20 3.98 -0.30
CA ARG A 13 10.30 5.26 0.42
C ARG A 13 9.11 5.47 1.36
N ASP A 14 7.91 5.13 0.88
CA ASP A 14 6.71 5.23 1.71
C ASP A 14 6.83 4.33 2.94
N LEU A 15 7.23 3.07 2.73
CA LEU A 15 7.37 2.12 3.83
C LEU A 15 8.46 2.55 4.82
N ASP A 16 9.53 3.10 4.32
CA ASP A 16 10.63 3.60 5.14
C ASP A 16 10.17 4.78 6.01
N ALA A 17 9.46 5.72 5.40
CA ALA A 17 8.93 6.88 6.10
C ALA A 17 7.92 6.46 7.19
N ILE A 18 7.04 5.52 6.86
CA ILE A 18 6.05 5.01 7.81
C ILE A 18 6.75 4.31 8.98
N THR A 19 7.76 3.51 8.68
CA THR A 19 8.53 2.80 9.70
C THR A 19 9.16 3.78 10.68
N HIS A 20 9.84 4.80 10.17
CA HIS A 20 10.48 5.81 11.02
C HIS A 20 9.45 6.59 11.83
N TRP A 21 8.32 6.94 11.22
CA TRP A 21 7.25 7.64 11.91
C TRP A 21 6.75 6.86 13.12
N ILE A 22 6.50 5.54 12.92
CA ILE A 22 6.00 4.70 14.01
C ILE A 22 7.07 4.45 15.07
N LEU A 23 8.32 4.22 14.64
CA LEU A 23 9.45 4.04 15.57
C LEU A 23 9.59 5.22 16.52
N ASP A 24 9.45 6.44 15.98
CA ASP A 24 9.67 7.66 16.75
C ASP A 24 8.64 7.86 17.87
N TYR A 25 7.38 7.47 17.65
CA TYR A 25 6.38 7.74 18.67
C TYR A 25 5.79 6.49 19.35
N ALA A 26 5.99 5.30 18.78
CA ALA A 26 5.40 4.09 19.34
C ALA A 26 6.37 2.93 19.52
N GLY A 27 7.59 3.04 19.00
CA GLY A 27 8.65 2.07 19.23
C GLY A 27 8.71 0.93 18.21
N PRO A 28 9.73 0.05 18.34
CA PRO A 28 10.03 -0.97 17.35
C PRO A 28 8.96 -2.07 17.25
N ASP A 29 8.34 -2.46 18.35
CA ASP A 29 7.31 -3.51 18.31
C ASP A 29 6.08 -3.05 17.53
N ALA A 30 5.66 -1.79 17.75
CA ALA A 30 4.54 -1.21 17.02
C ALA A 30 4.86 -1.09 15.53
N ALA A 31 6.08 -0.67 15.18
CA ALA A 31 6.50 -0.57 13.79
C ALA A 31 6.48 -1.94 13.11
N ALA A 32 7.03 -2.97 13.75
CA ALA A 32 7.04 -4.32 13.20
C ALA A 32 5.62 -4.85 13.00
N HIS A 33 4.72 -4.60 13.95
CA HIS A 33 3.33 -5.05 13.87
C HIS A 33 2.61 -4.38 12.69
N LYS A 34 2.79 -3.07 12.52
CA LYS A 34 2.14 -2.34 11.43
C LYS A 34 2.68 -2.74 10.06
N LEU A 35 3.98 -2.96 9.96
CA LEU A 35 4.56 -3.46 8.71
C LEU A 35 4.01 -4.83 8.35
N ALA A 36 3.85 -5.72 9.34
CA ALA A 36 3.26 -7.02 9.10
C ALA A 36 1.82 -6.92 8.60
N GLU A 37 1.03 -5.99 9.14
CA GLU A 37 -0.33 -5.74 8.65
C GLU A 37 -0.34 -5.27 7.20
N ILE A 38 0.56 -4.35 6.86
CA ILE A 38 0.67 -3.82 5.49
C ILE A 38 1.07 -4.94 4.54
N GLU A 39 2.07 -5.74 4.90
CA GLU A 39 2.55 -6.85 4.07
C GLU A 39 1.46 -7.90 3.86
N ALA A 40 0.69 -8.22 4.90
CA ALA A 40 -0.41 -9.17 4.81
C ALA A 40 -1.50 -8.66 3.87
N ALA A 41 -1.83 -7.39 3.94
CA ALA A 41 -2.82 -6.78 3.06
C ALA A 41 -2.37 -6.83 1.59
N ILE A 42 -1.10 -6.51 1.33
CA ILE A 42 -0.53 -6.59 -0.01
C ILE A 42 -0.57 -8.05 -0.52
N ALA A 43 -0.15 -9.00 0.31
CA ALA A 43 -0.14 -10.41 -0.06
C ALA A 43 -1.54 -10.93 -0.41
N SER A 44 -2.58 -10.42 0.23
CA SER A 44 -3.96 -10.83 -0.04
C SER A 44 -4.38 -10.49 -1.47
N LEU A 45 -3.74 -9.53 -2.12
CA LEU A 45 -4.06 -9.15 -3.49
C LEU A 45 -3.62 -10.18 -4.52
N LYS A 46 -2.78 -11.13 -4.15
CA LYS A 46 -2.39 -12.22 -5.04
C LYS A 46 -3.58 -13.11 -5.41
N THR A 47 -4.51 -13.31 -4.50
CA THR A 47 -5.68 -14.15 -4.71
C THR A 47 -6.97 -13.38 -4.89
N THR A 48 -7.04 -12.15 -4.37
CA THR A 48 -8.22 -11.30 -4.51
C THR A 48 -7.81 -9.90 -4.98
N PRO A 49 -7.35 -9.77 -6.24
CA PRO A 49 -6.79 -8.50 -6.72
C PRO A 49 -7.83 -7.39 -6.92
N HIS A 50 -9.09 -7.73 -7.11
CA HIS A 50 -10.13 -6.74 -7.42
C HIS A 50 -10.89 -6.25 -6.20
N LYS A 51 -10.36 -6.47 -5.00
CA LYS A 51 -11.00 -5.96 -3.80
C LYS A 51 -10.67 -4.50 -3.54
N GLY A 52 -11.32 -3.94 -2.55
CA GLY A 52 -11.13 -2.54 -2.20
C GLY A 52 -12.08 -1.64 -2.98
N SER A 53 -11.82 -0.35 -2.95
CA SER A 53 -12.66 0.65 -3.61
C SER A 53 -11.90 1.34 -4.74
N LEU A 54 -12.63 1.64 -5.82
CA LEU A 54 -12.06 2.39 -6.93
C LEU A 54 -11.89 3.86 -6.54
N ARG A 55 -10.77 4.41 -6.97
CA ARG A 55 -10.41 5.81 -6.77
C ARG A 55 -10.18 6.49 -8.11
N ASP A 56 -11.14 6.41 -9.00
CA ASP A 56 -11.04 7.00 -10.34
C ASP A 56 -10.87 8.52 -10.28
N GLU A 57 -11.31 9.15 -9.21
CA GLU A 57 -11.12 10.58 -9.01
C GLU A 57 -9.64 10.95 -8.83
N ILE A 58 -8.80 10.00 -8.41
CA ILE A 58 -7.35 10.20 -8.28
C ILE A 58 -6.66 9.80 -9.57
N ALA A 59 -6.93 8.59 -10.03
CA ALA A 59 -6.39 8.08 -11.30
C ALA A 59 -7.30 6.97 -11.80
N PRO A 60 -7.56 6.91 -13.11
CA PRO A 60 -8.44 5.87 -13.67
C PRO A 60 -7.92 4.47 -13.34
N GLY A 61 -8.80 3.64 -12.78
CA GLY A 61 -8.48 2.26 -12.42
C GLY A 61 -7.72 2.07 -11.11
N LEU A 62 -7.39 3.16 -10.43
CA LEU A 62 -6.71 3.07 -9.15
C LEU A 62 -7.66 2.51 -8.10
N ARG A 63 -7.15 1.58 -7.28
CA ARG A 63 -7.89 0.98 -6.18
C ARG A 63 -7.18 1.25 -4.87
N ALA A 64 -7.94 1.19 -3.78
CA ALA A 64 -7.40 1.37 -2.43
C ALA A 64 -7.98 0.32 -1.49
N ILE A 65 -7.13 -0.24 -0.64
CA ILE A 65 -7.55 -1.12 0.45
C ILE A 65 -6.94 -0.62 1.76
N PRO A 66 -7.64 -0.81 2.88
CA PRO A 66 -7.04 -0.52 4.18
C PRO A 66 -6.08 -1.64 4.59
N ALA A 67 -5.11 -1.26 5.41
CA ALA A 67 -4.22 -2.20 6.07
C ALA A 67 -4.19 -1.82 7.55
N GLY A 68 -5.01 -2.49 8.35
CA GLY A 68 -5.25 -2.05 9.71
C GLY A 68 -6.07 -0.76 9.75
N ARG A 69 -5.90 0.04 10.78
CA ARG A 69 -6.76 1.21 11.03
C ARG A 69 -6.30 2.47 10.32
N LYS A 70 -5.01 2.63 10.08
CA LYS A 70 -4.45 3.90 9.61
C LYS A 70 -3.76 3.82 8.26
N ALA A 71 -3.41 2.63 7.80
CA ALA A 71 -2.71 2.49 6.54
C ALA A 71 -3.68 2.24 5.40
N VAL A 72 -3.35 2.79 4.22
CA VAL A 72 -4.09 2.58 2.99
C VAL A 72 -3.09 2.23 1.90
N ILE A 73 -3.41 1.20 1.12
CA ILE A 73 -2.59 0.75 0.01
C ILE A 73 -3.29 1.12 -1.29
N ALA A 74 -2.61 1.87 -2.15
CA ALA A 74 -3.10 2.25 -3.46
C ALA A 74 -2.43 1.37 -4.52
N PHE A 75 -3.24 0.79 -5.41
CA PHE A 75 -2.74 -0.18 -6.39
C PHE A 75 -3.60 -0.18 -7.65
N MET A 76 -3.04 -0.74 -8.71
CA MET A 76 -3.76 -1.01 -9.95
C MET A 76 -3.63 -2.47 -10.31
N VAL A 77 -4.64 -3.00 -11.01
CA VAL A 77 -4.65 -4.39 -11.45
C VAL A 77 -4.53 -4.44 -12.97
N ASP A 78 -3.54 -5.18 -13.45
CA ASP A 78 -3.37 -5.48 -14.86
C ASP A 78 -3.80 -6.94 -15.08
N ASP A 79 -5.04 -7.12 -15.56
CA ASP A 79 -5.61 -8.45 -15.75
C ASP A 79 -4.95 -9.21 -16.89
N ASP A 80 -4.46 -8.49 -17.90
CA ASP A 80 -3.78 -9.14 -19.04
C ASP A 80 -2.47 -9.78 -18.62
N GLN A 81 -1.71 -9.09 -17.79
CA GLN A 81 -0.43 -9.59 -17.28
C GLN A 81 -0.56 -10.36 -15.97
N ARG A 82 -1.73 -10.34 -15.37
CA ARG A 82 -1.99 -10.90 -14.04
C ARG A 82 -1.03 -10.33 -13.01
N GLU A 83 -0.97 -9.02 -12.99
CA GLU A 83 -0.12 -8.25 -12.10
C GLU A 83 -0.94 -7.28 -11.27
N VAL A 84 -0.50 -7.10 -10.03
CA VAL A 84 -0.96 -6.01 -9.18
C VAL A 84 0.23 -5.10 -8.94
N VAL A 85 0.09 -3.83 -9.31
CA VAL A 85 1.14 -2.84 -9.11
C VAL A 85 0.78 -1.99 -7.92
N ILE A 86 1.61 -2.05 -6.89
CA ILE A 86 1.43 -1.23 -5.70
C ILE A 86 2.06 0.13 -5.98
N TYR A 87 1.27 1.20 -5.91
CA TYR A 87 1.72 2.55 -6.23
C TYR A 87 2.10 3.36 -5.02
N ALA A 88 1.38 3.18 -3.92
CA ALA A 88 1.64 3.97 -2.72
C ALA A 88 1.11 3.25 -1.49
N VAL A 89 1.75 3.53 -0.36
CA VAL A 89 1.24 3.15 0.95
C VAL A 89 1.23 4.43 1.78
N THR A 90 0.06 4.75 2.33
CA THR A 90 -0.09 5.92 3.19
C THR A 90 -0.44 5.48 4.60
N TYR A 91 -0.08 6.30 5.57
CA TYR A 91 -0.37 6.04 6.97
C TYR A 91 -0.83 7.35 7.59
N GLY A 92 -1.93 7.32 8.34
CA GLY A 92 -2.50 8.54 8.92
C GLY A 92 -1.49 9.32 9.73
N GLY A 93 -1.26 10.58 9.35
CA GLY A 93 -0.30 11.47 9.99
C GLY A 93 1.12 11.41 9.44
N ALA A 94 1.51 10.34 8.74
CA ALA A 94 2.84 10.24 8.13
C ALA A 94 2.85 10.88 6.74
N PRO A 95 4.00 11.47 6.33
CA PRO A 95 4.09 12.03 4.97
C PRO A 95 4.04 10.93 3.91
N SER A 96 3.45 11.25 2.76
CA SER A 96 3.42 10.37 1.60
C SER A 96 4.02 11.09 0.42
N SER A 97 4.87 10.39 -0.35
CA SER A 97 5.55 10.98 -1.48
C SER A 97 4.87 10.71 -2.81
N THR A 98 4.04 9.69 -2.90
CA THR A 98 3.56 9.18 -4.19
C THR A 98 2.24 9.80 -4.63
N LEU A 99 1.23 9.82 -3.77
CA LEU A 99 -0.10 10.31 -4.14
C LEU A 99 -0.17 11.82 -4.31
N TYR A 100 0.76 12.54 -3.70
CA TYR A 100 0.77 14.00 -3.70
C TYR A 100 1.88 14.59 -4.55
N ALA A 101 2.63 13.76 -5.22
CA ALA A 101 3.75 14.21 -6.05
C ALA A 101 3.29 14.39 -7.49
N GLY A 102 2.40 15.13 -7.74
CA GLY A 102 2.03 15.21 -9.12
C GLY A 102 0.90 15.97 -9.46
#